data_5ac5eba411efe5b84e5f4de8e248eb6e
#
_entry.id   5ac5eba411efe5b84e5f4de8e248eb6e
#
_cell.length_a   1.000
_cell.length_b   1.000
_cell.length_c   1.000
_cell.angle_alpha   90.00
_cell.angle_beta   90.00
_cell.angle_gamma   90.00
#
_symmetry.space_group_name_H-M   'P 1'
#
loop_
_entity.id
_entity.type
_entity.pdbx_description
1 polymer ?
#
loop_
_entity_poly.entity_id
_entity_poly.type
_entity_poly.pdbx_seq_one_letter_code
_entity_poly.pdbx_strand_id
1 'polypeptide(L)'
;NLDLYVADSENNRIQLFRRNQRNGTTVAGNGSAKLTIELFHPTGIVLDGDRHLFVVDHGNNRIIGSDENGFRCIFGCSGIGGSTNDKLYFPMSMSFDSYGNIYVTDQLNKRVQKIVKNQVCSKFFFFF
;
A
#
# COMPACT_ATOMS: atom_id res chain seq x y z
N ASN A 1 6.15 20.09 2.71
CA ASN A 1 4.94 19.71 3.45
C ASN A 1 5.28 18.64 4.48
N LEU A 2 4.95 18.92 5.75
CA LEU A 2 5.16 18.01 6.87
C LEU A 2 3.85 17.24 7.19
N ASP A 3 3.30 16.58 6.18
CA ASP A 3 2.14 15.70 6.37
C ASP A 3 2.63 14.33 6.86
N LEU A 4 1.98 13.80 7.89
CA LEU A 4 2.28 12.49 8.46
C LEU A 4 1.17 11.50 8.08
N TYR A 5 1.53 10.43 7.41
CA TYR A 5 0.64 9.30 7.16
C TYR A 5 0.91 8.19 8.18
N VAL A 6 -0.15 7.63 8.74
CA VAL A 6 -0.08 6.60 9.77
C VAL A 6 -0.92 5.39 9.34
N ALA A 7 -0.30 4.22 9.31
CA ALA A 7 -1.01 2.96 9.21
C ALA A 7 -1.61 2.63 10.58
N ASP A 8 -2.90 2.93 10.74
CA ASP A 8 -3.67 2.62 11.94
C ASP A 8 -4.22 1.19 11.82
N SER A 9 -3.29 0.25 12.02
CA SER A 9 -3.42 -1.17 11.64
C SER A 9 -4.63 -1.84 12.28
N GLU A 10 -4.81 -1.69 13.59
CA GLU A 10 -5.92 -2.29 14.35
C GLU A 10 -7.28 -1.68 14.00
N ASN A 11 -7.30 -0.49 13.41
CA ASN A 11 -8.52 0.16 12.92
C ASN A 11 -8.71 0.01 11.41
N ASN A 12 -7.88 -0.78 10.72
CA ASN A 12 -7.99 -1.08 9.29
C ASN A 12 -8.06 0.17 8.41
N ARG A 13 -7.22 1.16 8.69
CA ARG A 13 -7.25 2.45 7.99
C ARG A 13 -5.89 3.11 7.89
N ILE A 14 -5.81 4.09 7.00
CA ILE A 14 -4.69 5.03 6.89
C ILE A 14 -5.18 6.42 7.31
N GLN A 15 -4.47 7.03 8.25
CA GLN A 15 -4.73 8.37 8.76
C GLN A 15 -3.71 9.37 8.20
N LEU A 16 -4.19 10.55 7.83
CA LEU A 16 -3.35 11.69 7.45
C LEU A 16 -3.46 12.77 8.53
N PHE A 17 -2.32 13.15 9.08
CA PHE A 17 -2.20 14.31 9.98
C PHE A 17 -1.45 15.42 9.24
N ARG A 18 -2.16 16.51 8.96
CA ARG A 18 -1.54 17.69 8.38
C ARG A 18 -0.85 18.53 9.45
N ARG A 19 0.13 19.30 9.03
CA ARG A 19 0.83 20.23 9.93
C ARG A 19 -0.17 21.07 10.73
N ASN A 20 0.07 21.20 12.05
CA ASN A 20 -0.74 21.96 13.00
C ASN A 20 -2.18 21.43 13.19
N GLN A 21 -2.52 20.26 12.67
CA GLN A 21 -3.80 19.60 12.95
C GLN A 21 -3.60 18.46 13.97
N ARG A 22 -4.43 18.46 15.01
CA ARG A 22 -4.41 17.41 16.04
C ARG A 22 -5.23 16.18 15.63
N ASN A 23 -6.24 16.39 14.80
CA ASN A 23 -7.14 15.33 14.35
C ASN A 23 -6.69 14.79 12.99
N GLY A 24 -6.55 13.47 12.89
CA GLY A 24 -6.29 12.80 11.63
C GLY A 24 -7.52 12.78 10.73
N THR A 25 -7.28 12.74 9.42
CA THR A 25 -8.31 12.46 8.41
C THR A 25 -8.09 11.06 7.87
N THR A 26 -9.12 10.22 7.85
CA THR A 26 -9.03 8.91 7.22
C THR A 26 -9.00 9.07 5.71
N VAL A 27 -7.89 8.65 5.09
CA VAL A 27 -7.68 8.76 3.64
C VAL A 27 -7.89 7.45 2.90
N ALA A 28 -7.82 6.32 3.60
CA ALA A 28 -8.11 4.99 3.06
C ALA A 28 -8.62 4.05 4.16
N GLY A 29 -9.45 3.10 3.77
CA GLY A 29 -9.98 2.08 4.67
C GLY A 29 -11.17 2.54 5.51
N ASN A 30 -11.34 1.92 6.66
CA ASN A 30 -12.50 2.09 7.52
C ASN A 30 -12.66 3.53 8.03
N GLY A 31 -13.83 4.13 7.80
CA GLY A 31 -14.15 5.50 8.19
C GLY A 31 -13.70 6.58 7.21
N SER A 32 -13.25 6.22 6.02
CA SER A 32 -12.98 7.21 4.95
C SER A 32 -14.28 7.84 4.47
N ALA A 33 -14.27 9.17 4.30
CA ALA A 33 -15.41 9.93 3.75
C ALA A 33 -15.64 9.65 2.25
N LYS A 34 -14.64 9.15 1.54
CA LYS A 34 -14.73 8.75 0.14
C LYS A 34 -14.74 7.24 0.06
N LEU A 35 -15.45 6.70 -0.95
CA LEU A 35 -15.38 5.28 -1.23
C LEU A 35 -13.93 4.88 -1.54
N THR A 36 -13.38 4.01 -0.72
CA THR A 36 -12.02 3.48 -0.87
C THR A 36 -12.06 1.96 -0.83
N ILE A 37 -10.91 1.35 -1.13
CA ILE A 37 -10.74 -0.09 -1.00
C ILE A 37 -10.70 -0.49 0.49
N GLU A 38 -11.31 -1.61 0.85
CA GLU A 38 -11.22 -2.14 2.21
C GLU A 38 -9.80 -2.58 2.52
N LEU A 39 -9.34 -2.29 3.73
CA LEU A 39 -8.04 -2.69 4.25
C LEU A 39 -8.19 -3.65 5.42
N PHE A 40 -7.21 -4.52 5.60
CA PHE A 40 -7.14 -5.42 6.74
C PHE A 40 -5.71 -5.43 7.33
N HIS A 41 -5.55 -4.85 8.51
CA HIS A 41 -4.27 -4.66 9.20
C HIS A 41 -3.18 -4.06 8.30
N PRO A 42 -3.34 -2.85 7.74
CA PRO A 42 -2.29 -2.22 6.94
C PRO A 42 -1.06 -1.93 7.80
N THR A 43 0.13 -2.22 7.29
CA THR A 43 1.38 -2.12 8.07
C THR A 43 2.41 -1.17 7.48
N GLY A 44 2.44 -1.00 6.17
CA GLY A 44 3.42 -0.17 5.49
C GLY A 44 2.80 0.86 4.57
N ILE A 45 3.42 2.03 4.50
CA ILE A 45 2.97 3.14 3.66
C ILE A 45 4.19 3.74 2.96
N VAL A 46 4.06 3.99 1.66
CA VAL A 46 5.04 4.74 0.88
C VAL A 46 4.31 5.71 -0.05
N LEU A 47 4.88 6.89 -0.24
CA LEU A 47 4.45 7.85 -1.26
C LEU A 47 5.43 7.83 -2.42
N ASP A 48 4.91 7.89 -3.65
CA ASP A 48 5.75 8.12 -4.82
C ASP A 48 6.07 9.61 -5.01
N GLY A 49 6.80 9.93 -6.09
CA GLY A 49 7.19 11.31 -6.41
C GLY A 49 6.01 12.25 -6.69
N ASP A 50 4.88 11.71 -7.12
CA ASP A 50 3.63 12.45 -7.39
C ASP A 50 2.68 12.44 -6.19
N ARG A 51 3.15 11.89 -5.05
CA ARG A 51 2.40 11.76 -3.78
C ARG A 51 1.23 10.79 -3.84
N HIS A 52 1.24 9.84 -4.76
CA HIS A 52 0.32 8.71 -4.69
C HIS A 52 0.68 7.82 -3.51
N LEU A 53 -0.33 7.33 -2.84
CA LEU A 53 -0.19 6.51 -1.64
C LEU A 53 -0.17 5.03 -2.01
N PHE A 54 0.85 4.34 -1.51
CA PHE A 54 0.96 2.88 -1.60
C PHE A 54 0.91 2.28 -0.21
N VAL A 55 0.15 1.20 -0.07
CA VAL A 55 -0.16 0.58 1.23
C VAL A 55 0.13 -0.91 1.16
N VAL A 56 0.85 -1.40 2.16
CA VAL A 56 0.94 -2.84 2.43
C VAL A 56 -0.30 -3.26 3.21
N ASP A 57 -1.21 -3.92 2.53
CA ASP A 57 -2.45 -4.45 3.09
C ASP A 57 -2.21 -5.87 3.63
N HIS A 58 -1.57 -5.89 4.79
CA HIS A 58 -0.96 -7.07 5.42
C HIS A 58 -1.93 -8.25 5.52
N GLY A 59 -3.09 -8.05 6.10
CA GLY A 59 -4.07 -9.11 6.34
C GLY A 59 -4.74 -9.63 5.06
N ASN A 60 -4.68 -8.85 3.97
CA ASN A 60 -5.18 -9.26 2.65
C ASN A 60 -4.07 -9.72 1.70
N ASN A 61 -2.84 -9.89 2.17
CA ASN A 61 -1.70 -10.41 1.40
C ASN A 61 -1.47 -9.67 0.07
N ARG A 62 -1.60 -8.34 0.06
CA ARG A 62 -1.54 -7.54 -1.16
C ARG A 62 -0.92 -6.17 -0.96
N ILE A 63 -0.57 -5.55 -2.09
CA ILE A 63 -0.19 -4.14 -2.17
C ILE A 63 -1.29 -3.37 -2.88
N ILE A 64 -1.67 -2.25 -2.29
CA ILE A 64 -2.65 -1.29 -2.79
C ILE A 64 -1.91 -0.04 -3.24
N GLY A 65 -2.35 0.58 -4.32
CA GLY A 65 -1.87 1.88 -4.76
C GLY A 65 -3.01 2.83 -5.07
N SER A 66 -2.78 4.13 -4.89
CA SER A 66 -3.71 5.19 -5.31
C SER A 66 -3.21 5.91 -6.56
N ASP A 67 -4.13 6.45 -7.31
CA ASP A 67 -3.90 7.44 -8.36
C ASP A 67 -5.02 8.49 -8.34
N GLU A 68 -5.14 9.31 -9.37
CA GLU A 68 -6.19 10.33 -9.51
C GLU A 68 -7.62 9.74 -9.52
N ASN A 69 -7.77 8.45 -9.86
CA ASN A 69 -9.04 7.74 -9.92
C ASN A 69 -9.38 6.99 -8.62
N GLY A 70 -8.49 6.99 -7.64
CA GLY A 70 -8.68 6.34 -6.34
C GLY A 70 -7.74 5.18 -6.08
N PHE A 71 -8.16 4.24 -5.23
CA PHE A 71 -7.35 3.10 -4.80
C PHE A 71 -7.67 1.83 -5.58
N ARG A 72 -6.63 1.05 -5.87
CA ARG A 72 -6.76 -0.29 -6.48
C ARG A 72 -5.64 -1.22 -6.04
N CYS A 73 -5.89 -2.51 -6.15
CA CYS A 73 -4.86 -3.52 -5.93
C CYS A 73 -3.84 -3.51 -7.06
N ILE A 74 -2.55 -3.52 -6.73
CA ILE A 74 -1.46 -3.54 -7.70
C ILE A 74 -0.67 -4.85 -7.72
N PHE A 75 -0.65 -5.59 -6.61
CA PHE A 75 0.01 -6.90 -6.53
C PHE A 75 -0.61 -7.77 -5.43
N GLY A 76 -0.63 -9.09 -5.64
CA GLY A 76 -1.26 -10.03 -4.70
C GLY A 76 -2.79 -9.93 -4.71
N CYS A 77 -3.39 -9.62 -5.85
CA CYS A 77 -4.78 -9.19 -5.95
C CYS A 77 -5.82 -10.32 -5.78
N SER A 78 -5.39 -11.58 -5.68
CA SER A 78 -6.27 -12.67 -5.22
C SER A 78 -6.63 -12.56 -3.74
N GLY A 79 -5.83 -11.83 -2.95
CA GLY A 79 -5.95 -11.76 -1.50
C GLY A 79 -5.55 -13.04 -0.76
N ILE A 80 -5.23 -14.11 -1.49
CA ILE A 80 -4.86 -15.40 -0.94
C ILE A 80 -3.35 -15.46 -0.76
N GLY A 81 -2.88 -15.68 0.48
CA GLY A 81 -1.47 -15.84 0.79
C GLY A 81 -0.86 -17.07 0.14
N GLY A 82 0.41 -16.98 -0.20
CA GLY A 82 1.14 -18.09 -0.79
C GLY A 82 2.58 -17.74 -1.15
N SER A 83 3.34 -18.75 -1.61
CA SER A 83 4.78 -18.64 -1.87
C SER A 83 5.16 -18.53 -3.35
N THR A 84 4.19 -18.58 -4.26
CA THR A 84 4.45 -18.40 -5.70
C THR A 84 4.85 -16.95 -6.01
N ASN A 85 5.43 -16.71 -7.19
CA ASN A 85 5.98 -15.38 -7.53
C ASN A 85 4.93 -14.28 -7.70
N ASP A 86 3.66 -14.64 -7.85
CA ASP A 86 2.52 -13.73 -7.96
C ASP A 86 1.79 -13.49 -6.63
N LYS A 87 2.30 -14.05 -5.53
CA LYS A 87 1.69 -13.99 -4.20
C LYS A 87 2.62 -13.43 -3.16
N LEU A 88 2.01 -12.90 -2.11
CA LEU A 88 2.62 -12.50 -0.84
C LEU A 88 1.98 -13.29 0.30
N TYR A 89 2.67 -13.35 1.43
CA TYR A 89 2.11 -13.98 2.62
C TYR A 89 2.45 -13.15 3.87
N PHE A 90 1.47 -12.41 4.36
CA PHE A 90 1.59 -11.42 5.43
C PHE A 90 2.77 -10.45 5.20
N PRO A 91 2.76 -9.67 4.10
CA PRO A 91 3.79 -8.67 3.83
C PRO A 91 3.78 -7.58 4.90
N MET A 92 4.94 -7.04 5.27
CA MET A 92 5.06 -6.06 6.36
C MET A 92 5.41 -4.65 5.90
N SER A 93 6.33 -4.52 4.96
CA SER A 93 6.88 -3.24 4.54
C SER A 93 7.22 -3.24 3.06
N MET A 94 7.34 -2.06 2.48
CA MET A 94 7.75 -1.91 1.09
C MET A 94 8.58 -0.65 0.88
N SER A 95 9.30 -0.63 -0.23
CA SER A 95 10.05 0.54 -0.68
C SER A 95 10.16 0.52 -2.20
N PHE A 96 10.43 1.69 -2.81
CA PHE A 96 10.73 1.81 -4.23
C PHE A 96 12.24 1.94 -4.47
N ASP A 97 12.71 1.44 -5.62
CA ASP A 97 13.98 1.89 -6.17
C ASP A 97 13.77 3.09 -7.11
N SER A 98 14.88 3.64 -7.63
CA SER A 98 14.85 4.78 -8.56
C SER A 98 14.21 4.47 -9.91
N TYR A 99 14.00 3.20 -10.24
CA TYR A 99 13.35 2.74 -11.47
C TYR A 99 11.85 2.49 -11.32
N GLY A 100 11.33 2.63 -10.08
CA GLY A 100 9.92 2.37 -9.77
C GLY A 100 9.60 0.91 -9.50
N ASN A 101 10.59 0.05 -9.29
CA ASN A 101 10.34 -1.30 -8.82
C ASN A 101 10.02 -1.28 -7.32
N ILE A 102 9.17 -2.19 -6.91
CA ILE A 102 8.73 -2.34 -5.52
C ILE A 102 9.50 -3.48 -4.87
N TYR A 103 10.04 -3.25 -3.70
CA TYR A 103 10.61 -4.29 -2.84
C TYR A 103 9.71 -4.46 -1.64
N VAL A 104 9.26 -5.68 -1.39
CA VAL A 104 8.32 -6.02 -0.31
C VAL A 104 8.97 -7.02 0.63
N THR A 105 8.91 -6.75 1.93
CA THR A 105 9.23 -7.77 2.94
C THR A 105 8.07 -8.75 3.05
N ASP A 106 8.23 -9.90 2.43
CA ASP A 106 7.23 -10.97 2.34
C ASP A 106 7.43 -11.93 3.51
N GLN A 107 6.90 -11.54 4.67
CA GLN A 107 7.31 -12.02 5.98
C GLN A 107 7.19 -13.54 6.15
N LEU A 108 6.03 -14.12 5.93
CA LEU A 108 5.84 -15.57 6.15
C LEU A 108 6.50 -16.43 5.08
N ASN A 109 6.89 -15.83 3.95
CA ASN A 109 7.74 -16.49 2.96
C ASN A 109 9.23 -16.30 3.23
N LYS A 110 9.60 -15.58 4.29
CA LYS A 110 11.00 -15.34 4.70
C LYS A 110 11.87 -14.82 3.56
N ARG A 111 11.33 -13.88 2.76
CA ARG A 111 12.00 -13.31 1.59
C ARG A 111 11.71 -11.82 1.43
N VAL A 112 12.56 -11.14 0.68
CA VAL A 112 12.26 -9.86 0.06
C VAL A 112 11.90 -10.15 -1.40
N GLN A 113 10.71 -9.77 -1.82
CA GLN A 113 10.27 -9.94 -3.20
C GLN A 113 10.39 -8.63 -3.95
N LYS A 114 11.07 -8.67 -5.11
CA LYS A 114 11.11 -7.56 -6.06
C LYS A 114 9.96 -7.72 -7.04
N ILE A 115 9.13 -6.68 -7.13
CA ILE A 115 8.04 -6.59 -8.10
C ILE A 115 8.45 -5.54 -9.13
N VAL A 116 8.71 -5.98 -10.36
CA VAL A 116 9.06 -5.05 -11.43
C VAL A 116 7.82 -4.31 -11.93
N LYS A 117 8.00 -3.08 -12.37
CA LYS A 117 6.93 -2.16 -12.74
C LYS A 117 5.87 -2.74 -13.69
N ASN A 118 6.27 -3.63 -14.60
CA ASN A 118 5.36 -4.28 -15.57
C ASN A 118 4.61 -5.50 -15.02
N GLN A 119 4.88 -5.93 -13.78
CA GLN A 119 4.21 -7.07 -13.11
C GLN A 119 3.02 -6.65 -12.25
N VAL A 120 2.72 -5.36 -12.15
CA VAL A 120 1.56 -4.88 -11.40
C VAL A 120 0.25 -5.28 -12.11
N CYS A 121 -0.77 -5.65 -11.32
CA CYS A 121 -2.04 -6.19 -11.80
C CYS A 121 -2.87 -5.21 -12.65
N SER A 122 -2.61 -3.93 -12.54
CA SER A 122 -3.23 -2.87 -13.33
C SER A 122 -2.15 -1.99 -13.95
N LYS A 123 -2.42 -1.43 -15.14
CA LYS A 123 -1.53 -0.47 -15.77
C LYS A 123 -1.45 0.80 -14.93
N PHE A 124 -0.69 0.75 -13.86
CA PHE A 124 -0.22 1.94 -13.19
C PHE A 124 0.89 2.55 -14.05
N PHE A 125 0.60 3.66 -14.68
CA PHE A 125 1.67 4.48 -15.26
C PHE A 125 2.32 5.24 -14.11
N PHE A 126 3.36 4.67 -13.52
CA PHE A 126 4.24 5.42 -12.64
C PHE A 126 5.06 6.36 -13.50
N PHE A 127 4.73 7.62 -13.51
CA PHE A 127 5.63 8.67 -14.01
C PHE A 127 6.56 9.05 -12.85
N PHE A 128 7.80 8.62 -12.95
CA PHE A 128 8.87 9.07 -12.07
C PHE A 128 9.70 10.15 -12.76
#